data_e512d292e277efc2082b79b0108d8611
#
_entry.id   e512d292e277efc2082b79b0108d8611
#
_cell.length_a   1.000
_cell.length_b   1.000
_cell.length_c   1.000
_cell.angle_alpha   90.00
_cell.angle_beta   90.00
_cell.angle_gamma   90.00
#
_symmetry.space_group_name_H-M   'P 1'
#
loop_
_entity.id
_entity.type
_entity.pdbx_description
1 polymer ?
#
loop_
_entity_poly.entity_id
_entity_poly.type
_entity_poly.pdbx_seq_one_letter_code
_entity_poly.pdbx_strand_id
1 'polypeptide(L)'
;MNRTYLTRAIRELAGVYGYTIHTDTDDRTPREIVLLPAAWLPPIRLKEVEGRLHGRATYSVELRLLHPGAKLSSERRNEVWSQTDLQLFDLFTQLSTAPKVIAVENLTVQPGSGAYTPHGEISQTAKADVITCF
;
A
#
# COMPACT_ATOMS: atom_id res chain seq x y z
N MET A 1 -1.47 -10.70 -16.97
CA MET A 1 -2.40 -9.61 -16.69
C MET A 1 -1.67 -8.45 -16.01
N ASN A 2 -2.26 -7.75 -15.04
CA ASN A 2 -1.78 -6.42 -14.64
C ASN A 2 -1.03 -6.34 -13.31
N ARG A 3 -0.57 -7.46 -12.76
CA ARG A 3 0.12 -7.45 -11.45
C ARG A 3 1.39 -6.60 -11.47
N THR A 4 2.23 -6.80 -12.48
CA THR A 4 3.48 -6.03 -12.61
C THR A 4 3.19 -4.55 -12.83
N TYR A 5 2.18 -4.25 -13.63
CA TYR A 5 1.76 -2.89 -13.88
C TYR A 5 1.33 -2.19 -12.58
N LEU A 6 0.50 -2.85 -11.78
CA LEU A 6 0.04 -2.29 -10.51
C LEU A 6 1.19 -2.12 -9.51
N THR A 7 2.07 -3.09 -9.42
CA THR A 7 3.25 -2.99 -8.54
C THR A 7 4.10 -1.77 -8.90
N ARG A 8 4.34 -1.57 -10.18
CA ARG A 8 5.11 -0.42 -10.65
C ARG A 8 4.40 0.90 -10.37
N ALA A 9 3.10 0.97 -10.66
CA ALA A 9 2.32 2.18 -10.43
C ALA A 9 2.31 2.57 -8.95
N ILE A 10 2.11 1.61 -8.06
CA ILE A 10 2.11 1.87 -6.62
C ILE A 10 3.49 2.30 -6.14
N ARG A 11 4.54 1.67 -6.65
CA ARG A 11 5.92 2.06 -6.32
C ARG A 11 6.19 3.51 -6.69
N GLU A 12 5.81 3.92 -7.89
CA GLU A 12 6.00 5.29 -8.37
C GLU A 12 5.21 6.29 -7.51
N LEU A 13 3.96 5.98 -7.22
CA LEU A 13 3.10 6.85 -6.40
C LEU A 13 3.62 6.98 -4.97
N ALA A 14 4.05 5.89 -4.35
CA ALA A 14 4.61 5.91 -3.01
C ALA A 14 5.95 6.68 -2.97
N GLY A 15 6.75 6.56 -4.03
CA GLY A 15 8.01 7.28 -4.14
C GLY A 15 7.86 8.79 -4.12
N VAL A 16 6.76 9.32 -4.62
CA VAL A 16 6.47 10.76 -4.60
C VAL A 16 6.41 11.30 -3.17
N TYR A 17 5.95 10.49 -2.22
CA TYR A 17 5.90 10.86 -0.80
C TYR A 17 7.18 10.57 -0.04
N GLY A 18 8.22 10.09 -0.71
CA GLY A 18 9.51 9.81 -0.10
C GLY A 18 9.64 8.43 0.54
N TYR A 19 8.69 7.51 0.30
CA TYR A 19 8.77 6.16 0.82
C TYR A 19 9.71 5.30 -0.02
N THR A 20 10.58 4.55 0.66
CA THR A 20 11.29 3.43 0.05
C THR A 20 10.37 2.23 0.06
N ILE A 21 10.08 1.67 -1.11
CA ILE A 21 9.10 0.58 -1.21
C ILE A 21 9.78 -0.79 -1.19
N HIS A 22 9.21 -1.69 -0.42
CA HIS A 22 9.62 -3.09 -0.33
C HIS A 22 8.49 -3.96 -0.86
N THR A 23 8.81 -4.80 -1.84
CA THR A 23 7.82 -5.65 -2.52
C THR A 23 8.05 -7.13 -2.31
N ASP A 24 8.92 -7.50 -1.39
CA ASP A 24 9.22 -8.89 -1.12
C ASP A 24 8.03 -9.65 -0.57
N THR A 25 8.05 -10.96 -0.78
CA THR A 25 6.88 -11.81 -0.66
C THR A 25 6.83 -12.64 0.60
N ASP A 26 7.89 -12.64 1.41
CA ASP A 26 7.92 -13.50 2.58
C ASP A 26 7.91 -12.70 3.89
N ASP A 27 7.79 -13.41 5.00
CA ASP A 27 7.71 -12.83 6.34
C ASP A 27 9.01 -12.16 6.79
N ARG A 28 10.08 -12.27 5.99
CA ARG A 28 11.37 -11.65 6.29
C ARG A 28 11.42 -10.18 5.90
N THR A 29 10.57 -9.76 4.96
CA THR A 29 10.55 -8.38 4.46
C THR A 29 10.59 -7.34 5.58
N PRO A 30 9.77 -7.44 6.65
CA PRO A 30 9.85 -6.45 7.73
C PRO A 30 11.19 -6.40 8.43
N ARG A 31 11.91 -7.52 8.52
CA ARG A 31 13.22 -7.58 9.17
C ARG A 31 14.32 -6.94 8.33
N GLU A 32 14.13 -6.88 7.03
CA GLU A 32 15.07 -6.29 6.09
C GLU A 32 14.88 -4.78 5.93
N ILE A 33 13.76 -4.24 6.42
CA ILE A 33 13.49 -2.80 6.36
C ILE A 33 14.35 -2.11 7.42
N VAL A 34 15.33 -1.34 6.96
CA VAL A 34 16.27 -0.64 7.86
C VAL A 34 16.14 0.87 7.81
N LEU A 35 15.49 1.42 6.78
CA LEU A 35 15.27 2.85 6.61
C LEU A 35 13.79 3.18 6.69
N LEU A 36 13.45 4.16 7.52
CA LEU A 36 12.10 4.70 7.65
C LEU A 36 12.10 6.18 7.23
N PRO A 37 11.04 6.67 6.60
CA PRO A 37 9.79 5.97 6.31
C PRO A 37 9.92 4.96 5.17
N ALA A 38 9.17 3.88 5.26
CA ALA A 38 9.15 2.83 4.26
C ALA A 38 7.71 2.44 3.92
N ALA A 39 7.54 1.87 2.74
CA ALA A 39 6.28 1.26 2.34
C ALA A 39 6.52 -0.22 2.08
N TRP A 40 5.61 -1.05 2.54
CA TRP A 40 5.66 -2.49 2.32
C TRP A 40 4.42 -2.91 1.55
N LEU A 41 4.67 -3.42 0.34
CA LEU A 41 3.62 -3.94 -0.55
C LEU A 41 3.71 -5.46 -0.56
N PRO A 42 2.88 -6.17 0.21
CA PRO A 42 2.77 -7.63 0.09
C PRO A 42 2.31 -8.04 -1.31
N PRO A 43 2.45 -9.32 -1.69
CA PRO A 43 2.05 -9.76 -3.02
C PRO A 43 0.62 -9.38 -3.35
N ILE A 44 0.43 -8.75 -4.50
CA ILE A 44 -0.88 -8.40 -5.02
C ILE A 44 -1.58 -9.69 -5.42
N ARG A 45 -2.80 -9.90 -4.95
CA ARG A 45 -3.55 -11.13 -5.21
C ARG A 45 -4.60 -10.92 -6.27
N LEU A 46 -4.65 -11.84 -7.23
CA LEU A 46 -5.74 -11.88 -8.19
C LEU A 46 -6.99 -12.43 -7.48
N LYS A 47 -8.02 -11.61 -7.36
CA LYS A 47 -9.25 -11.94 -6.63
C LYS A 47 -10.34 -12.49 -7.55
N GLU A 48 -10.51 -11.88 -8.72
CA GLU A 48 -11.58 -12.22 -9.64
C GLU A 48 -11.19 -11.87 -11.07
N VAL A 49 -11.62 -12.68 -12.01
CA VAL A 49 -11.45 -12.42 -13.44
C VAL A 49 -12.78 -12.60 -14.15
N GLU A 50 -13.16 -11.63 -14.97
CA GLU A 50 -14.33 -11.69 -15.83
C GLU A 50 -13.90 -11.48 -17.29
N GLY A 51 -14.43 -12.29 -18.19
CA GLY A 51 -14.13 -12.22 -19.61
C GLY A 51 -13.11 -13.26 -20.06
N ARG A 52 -12.76 -13.24 -21.34
CA ARG A 52 -11.82 -14.19 -21.94
C ARG A 52 -10.64 -13.49 -22.60
N LEU A 53 -10.84 -12.96 -23.81
CA LEU A 53 -9.80 -12.22 -24.54
C LEU A 53 -9.70 -10.79 -24.02
N HIS A 54 -10.85 -10.20 -23.72
CA HIS A 54 -10.94 -8.87 -23.12
C HIS A 54 -11.85 -8.97 -21.90
N GLY A 55 -11.48 -8.29 -20.84
CA GLY A 55 -12.28 -8.37 -19.64
C GLY A 55 -11.71 -7.56 -18.50
N ARG A 56 -12.11 -7.95 -17.30
CA ARG A 56 -11.74 -7.30 -16.05
C ARG A 56 -11.01 -8.26 -15.15
N ALA A 57 -9.96 -7.79 -14.51
CA ALA A 57 -9.25 -8.52 -13.45
C ALA A 57 -9.24 -7.65 -12.20
N THR A 58 -9.77 -8.17 -11.11
CA THR A 58 -9.79 -7.50 -9.81
C THR A 58 -8.67 -8.04 -8.95
N TYR A 59 -7.83 -7.14 -8.45
CA TYR A 59 -6.72 -7.47 -7.56
C TYR A 59 -6.97 -6.94 -6.17
N SER A 60 -6.66 -7.76 -5.18
CA SER A 60 -6.63 -7.32 -3.78
C SER A 60 -5.25 -6.75 -3.49
N VAL A 61 -5.21 -5.48 -3.11
CA VAL A 61 -3.97 -4.75 -2.85
C VAL A 61 -3.93 -4.35 -1.39
N GLU A 62 -2.81 -4.61 -0.73
CA GLU A 62 -2.53 -4.15 0.62
C GLU A 62 -1.24 -3.35 0.60
N LEU A 63 -1.25 -2.16 1.18
CA LEU A 63 -0.07 -1.31 1.28
C LEU A 63 0.09 -0.85 2.72
N ARG A 64 1.27 -1.06 3.27
CA ARG A 64 1.61 -0.67 4.64
C ARG A 64 2.64 0.44 4.62
N LEU A 65 2.32 1.57 5.27
CA LEU A 65 3.25 2.67 5.45
C LEU A 65 3.84 2.60 6.85
N LEU A 66 5.17 2.69 6.93
CA LEU A 66 5.92 2.55 8.18
C LEU A 66 6.68 3.85 8.45
N HIS A 67 6.47 4.42 9.63
CA HIS A 67 7.13 5.66 10.06
C HIS A 67 7.86 5.47 11.37
N PRO A 68 8.94 6.26 11.63
CA PRO A 68 9.58 6.26 12.94
C PRO A 68 8.55 6.62 14.01
N GLY A 69 8.47 5.85 15.09
CA GLY A 69 7.42 6.06 16.07
C GLY A 69 7.70 5.58 17.49
N ALA A 70 8.88 4.99 17.73
CA ALA A 70 9.19 4.30 18.98
C ALA A 70 9.00 5.16 20.25
N LYS A 71 9.20 6.48 20.17
CA LYS A 71 9.13 7.40 21.31
C LYS A 71 8.07 8.47 21.15
N LEU A 72 7.11 8.29 20.26
CA LEU A 72 6.08 9.29 20.02
C LEU A 72 4.97 9.20 21.09
N SER A 73 4.48 10.37 21.49
CA SER A 73 3.27 10.47 22.32
C SER A 73 2.04 10.04 21.51
N SER A 74 0.93 9.79 22.19
CA SER A 74 -0.34 9.46 21.52
C SER A 74 -0.78 10.56 20.57
N GLU A 75 -0.60 11.82 20.96
CA GLU A 75 -0.94 12.97 20.12
C GLU A 75 -0.11 12.98 18.82
N ARG A 76 1.21 12.77 18.94
CA ARG A 76 2.10 12.71 17.79
C ARG A 76 1.79 11.53 16.87
N ARG A 77 1.45 10.38 17.44
CA ARG A 77 1.02 9.22 16.66
C ARG A 77 -0.22 9.53 15.85
N ASN A 78 -1.21 10.20 16.44
CA ASN A 78 -2.41 10.60 15.72
C ASN A 78 -2.13 11.58 14.59
N GLU A 79 -1.17 12.49 14.77
CA GLU A 79 -0.74 13.39 13.70
C GLU A 79 -0.16 12.61 12.52
N VAL A 80 0.71 11.63 12.79
CA VAL A 80 1.30 10.79 11.74
C VAL A 80 0.22 9.97 11.04
N TRP A 81 -0.70 9.37 11.78
CA TRP A 81 -1.81 8.61 11.17
C TRP A 81 -2.72 9.51 10.33
N SER A 82 -3.00 10.72 10.77
CA SER A 82 -3.78 11.67 9.98
C SER A 82 -3.09 12.01 8.67
N GLN A 83 -1.78 12.22 8.71
CA GLN A 83 -0.98 12.48 7.51
C GLN A 83 -0.98 11.28 6.56
N THR A 84 -0.78 10.07 7.09
CA THR A 84 -0.77 8.86 6.28
C THR A 84 -2.15 8.50 5.74
N ASP A 85 -3.22 8.82 6.45
CA ASP A 85 -4.59 8.71 5.92
C ASP A 85 -4.74 9.49 4.62
N LEU A 86 -4.31 10.74 4.62
CA LEU A 86 -4.38 11.60 3.44
C LEU A 86 -3.49 11.08 2.30
N GLN A 87 -2.28 10.65 2.62
CA GLN A 87 -1.36 10.10 1.62
C GLN A 87 -1.93 8.84 0.96
N LEU A 88 -2.47 7.93 1.75
CA LEU A 88 -3.06 6.69 1.23
C LEU A 88 -4.31 6.96 0.41
N PHE A 89 -5.18 7.85 0.88
CA PHE A 89 -6.35 8.25 0.12
C PHE A 89 -5.95 8.83 -1.23
N ASP A 90 -4.99 9.75 -1.24
CA ASP A 90 -4.51 10.40 -2.46
C ASP A 90 -3.84 9.39 -3.41
N LEU A 91 -3.01 8.50 -2.86
CA LEU A 91 -2.35 7.46 -3.65
C LEU A 91 -3.36 6.57 -4.38
N PHE A 92 -4.35 6.07 -3.67
CA PHE A 92 -5.36 5.20 -4.28
C PHE A 92 -6.29 5.97 -5.22
N THR A 93 -6.55 7.25 -4.95
CA THR A 93 -7.27 8.12 -5.87
C THR A 93 -6.51 8.30 -7.19
N GLN A 94 -5.20 8.55 -7.11
CA GLN A 94 -4.37 8.64 -8.31
C GLN A 94 -4.26 7.30 -9.03
N LEU A 95 -4.14 6.20 -8.29
CA LEU A 95 -4.14 4.87 -8.88
C LEU A 95 -5.42 4.60 -9.68
N SER A 96 -6.55 5.09 -9.19
CA SER A 96 -7.84 4.92 -9.87
C SER A 96 -7.89 5.59 -11.25
N THR A 97 -7.01 6.54 -11.51
CA THR A 97 -6.93 7.24 -12.80
C THR A 97 -5.88 6.64 -13.75
N ALA A 98 -5.14 5.62 -13.32
CA ALA A 98 -4.13 4.99 -14.16
C ALA A 98 -4.77 4.32 -15.38
N PRO A 99 -4.10 4.31 -16.55
CA PRO A 99 -4.73 3.91 -17.82
C PRO A 99 -5.38 2.53 -17.83
N LYS A 100 -4.84 1.56 -17.09
CA LYS A 100 -5.38 0.19 -17.06
C LYS A 100 -6.32 -0.04 -15.88
N VAL A 101 -6.53 0.94 -15.04
CA VAL A 101 -7.39 0.82 -13.86
C VAL A 101 -8.77 1.36 -14.19
N ILE A 102 -9.79 0.54 -13.94
CA ILE A 102 -11.19 0.91 -14.11
C ILE A 102 -11.71 1.60 -12.84
N ALA A 103 -11.43 1.01 -11.69
CA ALA A 103 -11.91 1.53 -10.41
C ALA A 103 -11.07 1.00 -9.25
N VAL A 104 -11.08 1.73 -8.15
CA VAL A 104 -10.58 1.29 -6.86
C VAL A 104 -11.77 1.27 -5.92
N GLU A 105 -12.04 0.13 -5.31
CA GLU A 105 -13.21 -0.08 -4.46
C GLU A 105 -12.81 -0.62 -3.10
N ASN A 106 -13.70 -0.46 -2.13
CA ASN A 106 -13.56 -1.03 -0.80
C ASN A 106 -12.27 -0.61 -0.09
N LEU A 107 -11.83 0.61 -0.31
CA LEU A 107 -10.64 1.14 0.35
C LEU A 107 -10.89 1.25 1.85
N THR A 108 -10.06 0.58 2.63
CA THR A 108 -10.02 0.71 4.09
C THR A 108 -8.63 1.10 4.52
N VAL A 109 -8.53 1.94 5.54
CA VAL A 109 -7.27 2.39 6.10
C VAL A 109 -7.32 2.20 7.60
N GLN A 110 -6.35 1.49 8.17
CA GLN A 110 -6.32 1.17 9.59
C GLN A 110 -4.93 1.39 10.18
N PRO A 111 -4.83 2.05 11.35
CA PRO A 111 -3.57 2.13 12.07
C PRO A 111 -3.15 0.74 12.55
N GLY A 112 -1.85 0.48 12.53
CA GLY A 112 -1.29 -0.76 13.02
C GLY A 112 -1.32 -0.83 14.54
N SER A 113 -1.54 -2.04 15.08
CA SER A 113 -1.60 -2.29 16.51
C SER A 113 -0.23 -2.63 17.12
N GLY A 114 0.79 -2.84 16.30
CA GLY A 114 2.13 -3.19 16.77
C GLY A 114 3.17 -2.93 15.70
N ALA A 115 4.44 -3.15 16.04
CA ALA A 115 5.55 -2.96 15.13
C ALA A 115 5.81 -4.21 14.29
N TYR A 116 6.12 -4.03 13.02
CA TYR A 116 6.55 -5.10 12.12
C TYR A 116 8.07 -5.30 12.15
N THR A 117 8.82 -4.26 12.50
CA THR A 117 10.28 -4.27 12.50
C THR A 117 10.81 -4.13 13.92
N PRO A 118 12.10 -4.44 14.16
CA PRO A 118 12.71 -4.21 15.47
C PRO A 118 12.91 -2.73 15.81
N HIS A 119 12.58 -1.80 14.89
CA HIS A 119 12.74 -0.36 15.10
C HIS A 119 11.60 0.30 15.87
N GLY A 120 10.51 -0.45 16.17
CA GLY A 120 9.37 0.09 16.90
C GLY A 120 8.58 1.15 16.13
N GLU A 121 8.53 1.02 14.83
CA GLU A 121 7.81 1.95 13.96
C GLU A 121 6.31 1.95 14.22
N ILE A 122 5.65 3.03 13.84
CA ILE A 122 4.20 3.05 13.71
C ILE A 122 3.82 2.78 12.27
N SER A 123 2.67 2.15 12.06
CA SER A 123 2.24 1.74 10.74
C SER A 123 0.80 2.12 10.46
N GLN A 124 0.49 2.22 9.18
CA GLN A 124 -0.85 2.44 8.66
C GLN A 124 -1.03 1.49 7.48
N THR A 125 -2.11 0.71 7.48
CA THR A 125 -2.37 -0.27 6.43
C THR A 125 -3.58 0.11 5.62
N ALA A 126 -3.42 0.17 4.31
CA ALA A 126 -4.52 0.33 3.37
C ALA A 126 -4.79 -0.98 2.65
N LYS A 127 -6.06 -1.30 2.46
CA LYS A 127 -6.51 -2.43 1.64
C LYS A 127 -7.55 -1.94 0.66
N ALA A 128 -7.47 -2.40 -0.58
CA ALA A 128 -8.43 -2.04 -1.61
C ALA A 128 -8.54 -3.13 -2.66
N ASP A 129 -9.67 -3.13 -3.36
CA ASP A 129 -9.86 -3.92 -4.56
C ASP A 129 -9.62 -3.02 -5.76
N VAL A 130 -8.68 -3.39 -6.60
CA VAL A 130 -8.32 -2.63 -7.81
C VAL A 130 -8.80 -3.39 -9.02
N ILE A 131 -9.76 -2.82 -9.73
CA ILE A 131 -10.34 -3.40 -10.92
C ILE A 131 -9.58 -2.88 -12.13
N THR A 132 -9.04 -3.80 -12.92
CA THR A 132 -8.26 -3.47 -14.11
C THR A 132 -8.88 -4.08 -15.35
N CYS A 133 -8.55 -3.51 -16.52
CA CYS A 133 -8.93 -4.10 -17.81
C CYS A 133 -7.74 -4.82 -18.45
N PHE A 134 -8.05 -5.84 -19.22
CA PHE A 134 -7.05 -6.54 -20.01
C PHE A 134 -7.58 -6.90 -21.40
#